data_1ad8a36cb569561c9173e28828111eab
#
_entry.id   1ad8a36cb569561c9173e28828111eab
#
_cell.length_a   1.000
_cell.length_b   1.000
_cell.length_c   1.000
_cell.angle_alpha   90.00
_cell.angle_beta   90.00
_cell.angle_gamma   90.00
#
_symmetry.space_group_name_H-M   'P 1'
#
loop_
_entity.id
_entity.type
_entity.pdbx_description
1 polymer ?
#
loop_
_entity_poly.entity_id
_entity_poly.type
_entity_poly.pdbx_seq_one_letter_code
_entity_poly.pdbx_strand_id
1 'polypeptide(L)'
;MVKRIALTLAFAMALPALASAEAWNSVSLIDTQCSAKVKADPDAHTRQCALMCAKSGFGIVDSSGNYLKFDDKGNEEALKLLQNSSKKDHIRVDVTGNKDGGMIHVESLRLL
;
A
#
# COMPACT_ATOMS: atom_id res chain seq x y z
N MET A 1 -16.97 -8.90 -62.95
CA MET A 1 -15.97 -8.25 -62.07
C MET A 1 -16.44 -8.36 -60.64
N VAL A 2 -15.82 -9.21 -59.87
CA VAL A 2 -16.16 -9.38 -58.46
C VAL A 2 -15.29 -8.43 -57.65
N LYS A 3 -15.89 -7.41 -57.08
CA LYS A 3 -15.20 -6.55 -56.09
C LYS A 3 -15.07 -7.36 -54.82
N ARG A 4 -13.86 -7.80 -54.53
CA ARG A 4 -13.55 -8.38 -53.22
C ARG A 4 -13.47 -7.20 -52.23
N ILE A 5 -14.50 -7.07 -51.43
CA ILE A 5 -14.43 -6.20 -50.25
C ILE A 5 -13.64 -6.98 -49.24
N ALA A 6 -12.37 -6.61 -49.03
CA ALA A 6 -11.60 -7.11 -47.91
C ALA A 6 -12.16 -6.45 -46.65
N LEU A 7 -12.99 -7.19 -45.94
CA LEU A 7 -13.42 -6.80 -44.59
C LEU A 7 -12.21 -7.00 -43.67
N THR A 8 -11.42 -5.96 -43.49
CA THR A 8 -10.43 -5.95 -42.42
C THR A 8 -11.18 -5.85 -41.10
N LEU A 9 -11.36 -7.01 -40.47
CA LEU A 9 -11.75 -7.02 -39.08
C LEU A 9 -10.58 -6.42 -38.28
N ALA A 10 -10.69 -5.16 -37.95
CA ALA A 10 -9.84 -4.60 -36.93
C ALA A 10 -10.26 -5.20 -35.59
N PHE A 11 -9.54 -6.22 -35.15
CA PHE A 11 -9.62 -6.71 -33.77
C PHE A 11 -9.03 -5.62 -32.88
N ALA A 12 -9.90 -4.72 -32.41
CA ALA A 12 -9.56 -3.91 -31.28
C ALA A 12 -9.48 -4.85 -30.08
N MET A 13 -8.28 -5.37 -29.78
CA MET A 13 -8.02 -5.96 -28.49
C MET A 13 -8.13 -4.83 -27.47
N ALA A 14 -9.31 -4.71 -26.87
CA ALA A 14 -9.43 -4.01 -25.61
C ALA A 14 -8.63 -4.83 -24.59
N LEU A 15 -7.35 -4.49 -24.42
CA LEU A 15 -6.61 -4.93 -23.25
C LEU A 15 -7.40 -4.46 -22.04
N PRO A 16 -7.84 -5.36 -21.13
CA PRO A 16 -8.36 -4.90 -19.87
C PRO A 16 -7.31 -3.96 -19.31
N ALA A 17 -7.71 -2.75 -18.97
CA ALA A 17 -6.84 -1.85 -18.24
C ALA A 17 -6.41 -2.61 -16.99
N LEU A 18 -5.23 -3.22 -17.02
CA LEU A 18 -4.56 -3.67 -15.84
C LEU A 18 -4.41 -2.40 -15.02
N ALA A 19 -5.26 -2.25 -13.98
CA ALA A 19 -5.03 -1.23 -12.98
C ALA A 19 -3.60 -1.45 -12.50
N SER A 20 -2.66 -0.65 -13.03
CA SER A 20 -1.27 -0.71 -12.60
C SER A 20 -1.28 -0.39 -11.12
N ALA A 21 -0.67 -1.26 -10.32
CA ALA A 21 -0.50 -1.04 -8.89
C ALA A 21 0.17 0.31 -8.67
N GLU A 22 -0.36 1.08 -7.74
CA GLU A 22 0.32 2.27 -7.26
C GLU A 22 1.49 1.88 -6.36
N ALA A 23 2.48 2.76 -6.26
CA ALA A 23 3.62 2.59 -5.38
C ALA A 23 3.73 3.77 -4.40
N TRP A 24 3.97 3.46 -3.15
CA TRP A 24 4.31 4.43 -2.10
C TRP A 24 5.70 4.08 -1.59
N ASN A 25 6.66 4.97 -1.81
CA ASN A 25 8.05 4.73 -1.49
C ASN A 25 8.49 5.52 -0.27
N SER A 26 9.21 4.85 0.62
CA SER A 26 9.75 5.46 1.86
C SER A 26 8.70 6.22 2.65
N VAL A 27 7.60 5.56 2.93
CA VAL A 27 6.47 6.10 3.71
C VAL A 27 6.46 5.49 5.11
N SER A 28 5.99 6.27 6.09
CA SER A 28 5.96 5.80 7.47
C SER A 28 4.87 4.75 7.68
N LEU A 29 5.24 3.64 8.31
CA LEU A 29 4.35 2.57 8.73
C LEU A 29 3.89 2.83 10.16
N ILE A 30 2.60 2.89 10.38
CA ILE A 30 2.01 3.11 11.70
C ILE A 30 0.77 2.23 11.89
N ASP A 31 0.43 1.97 13.14
CA ASP A 31 -0.81 1.28 13.48
C ASP A 31 -2.03 2.22 13.37
N THR A 32 -3.18 1.63 13.09
CA THR A 32 -4.41 2.40 12.87
C THR A 32 -4.84 3.16 14.14
N GLN A 33 -4.68 2.57 15.30
CA GLN A 33 -5.13 3.18 16.56
C GLN A 33 -4.42 4.51 16.86
N CYS A 34 -3.13 4.60 16.56
CA CYS A 34 -2.34 5.81 16.84
C CYS A 34 -2.27 6.75 15.65
N SER A 35 -2.85 6.41 14.51
CA SER A 35 -2.70 7.17 13.25
C SER A 35 -3.05 8.66 13.39
N ALA A 36 -4.15 8.98 14.05
CA ALA A 36 -4.59 10.37 14.23
C ALA A 36 -3.62 11.18 15.10
N LYS A 37 -2.97 10.54 16.08
CA LYS A 37 -2.05 11.21 17.02
C LYS A 37 -0.67 11.44 16.44
N VAL A 38 -0.19 10.53 15.58
CA VAL A 38 1.21 10.53 15.11
C VAL A 38 1.37 11.04 13.70
N LYS A 39 0.29 11.37 13.03
CA LYS A 39 0.27 11.83 11.63
C LYS A 39 1.16 13.05 11.36
N ALA A 40 1.32 13.93 12.34
CA ALA A 40 2.16 15.12 12.23
C ALA A 40 3.66 14.80 12.32
N ASP A 41 4.03 13.74 13.03
CA ASP A 41 5.42 13.29 13.19
C ASP A 41 5.47 11.75 13.24
N PRO A 42 5.19 11.09 12.12
CA PRO A 42 5.08 9.63 12.09
C PRO A 42 6.41 8.92 12.33
N ASP A 43 7.54 9.53 12.04
CA ASP A 43 8.86 8.94 12.26
C ASP A 43 9.21 8.78 13.75
N ALA A 44 8.59 9.55 14.62
CA ALA A 44 8.77 9.43 16.08
C ALA A 44 8.00 8.25 16.66
N HIS A 45 7.07 7.65 15.92
CA HIS A 45 6.30 6.50 16.37
C HIS A 45 7.19 5.25 16.39
N THR A 46 7.19 4.56 17.54
CA THR A 46 8.13 3.46 17.75
C THR A 46 7.57 2.13 17.24
N ARG A 47 8.48 1.22 16.90
CA ARG A 47 8.15 -0.17 16.59
C ARG A 47 7.35 -0.84 17.72
N GLN A 48 7.77 -0.60 18.96
CA GLN A 48 7.10 -1.16 20.13
C GLN A 48 5.64 -0.67 20.23
N CYS A 49 5.40 0.61 20.03
CA CYS A 49 4.04 1.16 20.03
C CYS A 49 3.18 0.56 18.91
N ALA A 50 3.75 0.43 17.71
CA ALA A 50 3.05 -0.19 16.59
C ALA A 50 2.67 -1.65 16.88
N LEU A 51 3.56 -2.42 17.49
CA LEU A 51 3.31 -3.81 17.87
C LEU A 51 2.26 -3.94 18.97
N MET A 52 2.25 -3.04 19.95
CA MET A 52 1.25 -3.02 21.01
C MET A 52 -0.17 -2.82 20.49
N CYS A 53 -0.32 -2.07 19.41
CA CYS A 53 -1.59 -1.76 18.78
C CYS A 53 -1.85 -2.56 17.49
N ALA A 54 -1.14 -3.67 17.28
CA ALA A 54 -1.20 -4.48 16.07
C ALA A 54 -2.61 -4.95 15.70
N LYS A 55 -3.46 -5.21 16.70
CA LYS A 55 -4.85 -5.63 16.48
C LYS A 55 -5.70 -4.60 15.74
N SER A 56 -5.35 -3.32 15.82
CA SER A 56 -6.05 -2.26 15.10
C SER A 56 -5.72 -2.24 13.60
N GLY A 57 -4.75 -3.03 13.16
CA GLY A 57 -4.22 -3.01 11.82
C GLY A 57 -3.16 -1.95 11.61
N PHE A 58 -2.60 -1.94 10.42
CA PHE A 58 -1.53 -1.04 10.00
C PHE A 58 -1.91 -0.25 8.76
N GLY A 59 -1.13 0.74 8.48
CA GLY A 59 -1.21 1.54 7.28
C GLY A 59 -0.01 2.46 7.16
N ILE A 60 -0.09 3.38 6.23
CA ILE A 60 0.98 4.33 5.95
C ILE A 60 0.46 5.76 6.02
N VAL A 61 1.37 6.69 6.28
CA VAL A 61 1.15 8.11 6.03
C VAL A 61 1.81 8.45 4.71
N ASP A 62 1.03 8.89 3.75
CA ASP A 62 1.55 9.26 2.43
C ASP A 62 2.25 10.62 2.44
N SER A 63 2.82 11.00 1.29
CA SER A 63 3.54 12.28 1.14
C SER A 63 2.66 13.51 1.36
N SER A 64 1.34 13.37 1.24
CA SER A 64 0.37 14.44 1.49
C SER A 64 -0.13 14.47 2.95
N GLY A 65 0.39 13.59 3.80
CA GLY A 65 -0.02 13.49 5.20
C GLY A 65 -1.30 12.72 5.44
N ASN A 66 -1.80 11.98 4.46
CA ASN A 66 -2.98 11.16 4.59
C ASN A 66 -2.64 9.76 5.10
N TYR A 67 -3.45 9.26 6.03
CA TYR A 67 -3.37 7.88 6.47
C TYR A 67 -4.13 6.96 5.52
N LEU A 68 -3.45 5.92 5.03
CA LEU A 68 -4.03 4.88 4.19
C LEU A 68 -3.90 3.55 4.90
N LYS A 69 -5.04 2.96 5.22
CA LYS A 69 -5.14 1.70 5.95
C LYS A 69 -4.83 0.51 5.04
N PHE A 70 -4.15 -0.50 5.56
CA PHE A 70 -3.93 -1.76 4.84
C PHE A 70 -5.14 -2.69 4.93
N ASP A 71 -5.28 -3.57 3.92
CA ASP A 71 -6.14 -4.73 3.97
C ASP A 71 -5.56 -5.84 4.88
N ASP A 72 -6.26 -6.95 5.03
CA ASP A 72 -5.84 -8.03 5.92
C ASP A 72 -4.47 -8.62 5.54
N LYS A 73 -4.21 -8.77 4.26
CA LYS A 73 -2.91 -9.24 3.77
C LYS A 73 -1.78 -8.28 4.14
N GLY A 74 -1.99 -6.99 3.95
CA GLY A 74 -1.02 -5.96 4.32
C GLY A 74 -0.78 -5.91 5.82
N ASN A 75 -1.83 -6.08 6.62
CA ASN A 75 -1.71 -6.14 8.08
C ASN A 75 -0.87 -7.33 8.55
N GLU A 76 -1.07 -8.51 7.97
CA GLU A 76 -0.27 -9.69 8.30
C GLU A 76 1.20 -9.52 7.92
N GLU A 77 1.48 -9.00 6.73
CA GLU A 77 2.84 -8.74 6.27
C GLU A 77 3.54 -7.69 7.12
N ALA A 78 2.85 -6.61 7.46
CA ALA A 78 3.39 -5.55 8.32
C ALA A 78 3.76 -6.10 9.71
N LEU A 79 2.90 -6.91 10.29
CA LEU A 79 3.17 -7.53 11.59
C LEU A 79 4.43 -8.37 11.57
N LYS A 80 4.58 -9.23 10.56
CA LYS A 80 5.78 -10.07 10.40
C LYS A 80 7.05 -9.24 10.24
N LEU A 81 7.01 -8.20 9.42
CA LEU A 81 8.15 -7.31 9.20
C LEU A 81 8.55 -6.60 10.49
N LEU A 82 7.59 -6.09 11.26
CA LEU A 82 7.85 -5.42 12.53
C LEU A 82 8.39 -6.39 13.59
N GLN A 83 7.86 -7.60 13.68
CA GLN A 83 8.33 -8.61 14.62
C GLN A 83 9.77 -9.03 14.34
N ASN A 84 10.19 -9.04 13.08
CA ASN A 84 11.53 -9.46 12.66
C ASN A 84 12.52 -8.29 12.53
N SER A 85 12.11 -7.06 12.81
CA SER A 85 12.95 -5.87 12.70
C SER A 85 13.60 -5.52 14.04
N SER A 86 14.81 -4.99 13.96
CA SER A 86 15.52 -4.38 15.12
C SER A 86 15.40 -2.85 15.15
N LYS A 87 14.75 -2.25 14.16
CA LYS A 87 14.54 -0.80 14.14
C LYS A 87 13.64 -0.36 15.28
N LYS A 88 14.00 0.72 15.96
CA LYS A 88 13.25 1.26 17.10
C LYS A 88 12.19 2.27 16.67
N ASP A 89 12.51 3.13 15.71
CA ASP A 89 11.67 4.20 15.18
C ASP A 89 11.99 4.44 13.71
N HIS A 90 11.46 5.52 13.11
CA HIS A 90 11.62 5.80 11.69
C HIS A 90 11.27 4.59 10.82
N ILE A 91 10.18 3.93 11.17
CA ILE A 91 9.74 2.72 10.48
C ILE A 91 9.15 3.13 9.14
N ARG A 92 9.89 2.90 8.08
CA ARG A 92 9.50 3.23 6.72
C ARG A 92 9.44 2.00 5.84
N VAL A 93 8.52 2.03 4.90
CA VAL A 93 8.25 0.93 3.98
C VAL A 93 8.12 1.44 2.55
N ASP A 94 8.37 0.53 1.62
CA ASP A 94 7.90 0.63 0.25
C ASP A 94 6.67 -0.28 0.11
N VAL A 95 5.61 0.25 -0.43
CA VAL A 95 4.33 -0.46 -0.62
C VAL A 95 3.92 -0.38 -2.06
N THR A 96 3.46 -1.49 -2.62
CA THR A 96 2.71 -1.51 -3.87
C THR A 96 1.33 -2.11 -3.63
N GLY A 97 0.35 -1.63 -4.36
CA GLY A 97 -1.02 -2.12 -4.25
C GLY A 97 -2.03 -1.23 -4.94
N ASN A 98 -3.29 -1.50 -4.69
CA ASN A 98 -4.39 -0.75 -5.26
C ASN A 98 -5.10 0.04 -4.17
N LYS A 99 -5.20 1.34 -4.37
CA LYS A 99 -5.94 2.23 -3.49
C LYS A 99 -7.44 2.12 -3.77
N ASP A 100 -8.20 1.92 -2.71
CA ASP A 100 -9.67 1.90 -2.73
C ASP A 100 -10.17 2.75 -1.56
N GLY A 101 -10.57 3.99 -1.86
CA GLY A 101 -10.90 4.96 -0.81
C GLY A 101 -9.71 5.22 0.10
N GLY A 102 -9.90 5.05 1.40
CA GLY A 102 -8.84 5.20 2.42
C GLY A 102 -8.02 3.93 2.69
N MET A 103 -8.18 2.89 1.86
CA MET A 103 -7.54 1.58 2.04
C MET A 103 -6.61 1.26 0.87
N ILE A 104 -5.54 0.53 1.17
CA ILE A 104 -4.65 -0.08 0.17
C ILE A 104 -4.85 -1.60 0.21
N HIS A 105 -5.21 -2.18 -0.92
CA HIS A 105 -5.09 -3.62 -1.15
C HIS A 105 -3.64 -3.92 -1.49
N VAL A 106 -2.89 -4.39 -0.52
CA VAL A 106 -1.44 -4.53 -0.60
C VAL A 106 -1.04 -5.69 -1.50
N GLU A 107 -0.18 -5.43 -2.48
CA GLU A 107 0.47 -6.47 -3.28
C GLU A 107 1.82 -6.85 -2.71
N SER A 108 2.63 -5.86 -2.38
CA SER A 108 3.95 -6.08 -1.77
C SER A 108 4.25 -5.02 -0.71
N LEU A 109 5.02 -5.43 0.27
CA LEU A 109 5.45 -4.58 1.37
C LEU A 109 6.90 -4.90 1.71
N ARG A 110 7.74 -3.88 1.77
CA ARG A 110 9.14 -4.02 2.13
C ARG A 110 9.51 -3.01 3.20
N LEU A 111 10.10 -3.49 4.29
CA LEU A 111 10.66 -2.63 5.33
C LEU A 111 12.04 -2.13 4.91
N LEU A 112 12.24 -0.84 5.04
CA LEU A 112 13.49 -0.18 4.71
C LEU A 112 14.48 -0.15 5.87
#